data_8bbe7255599d565728a6e38dbf28fbce
#
_entry.id   8bbe7255599d565728a6e38dbf28fbce
#
_cell.length_a   1.000
_cell.length_b   1.000
_cell.length_c   1.000
_cell.angle_alpha   90.00
_cell.angle_beta   90.00
_cell.angle_gamma   90.00
#
_symmetry.space_group_name_H-M   'P 1'
#
loop_
_entity.id
_entity.type
_entity.pdbx_description
1 polymer ?
#
loop_
_entity_poly.entity_id
_entity_poly.type
_entity_poly.pdbx_seq_one_letter_code
_entity_poly.pdbx_strand_id
1 'polypeptide(L)'
;MPESVYKTTKPILPKDFIVKETVVDCDLVVKEMLSRRKLPLVLDLDLTLVHSVEIAKFNDHAEALGKMKTMLELKKKKYFQVSGQFLTKIRPHARQFLEEVSSMYELYVVTAGSQCYANAIANEVLDPQGLYFGQQLGLTNKRVKGLKTWNPELNVLVDVKEKYLPEDLEGGESVTLIIEDKPEMWDKEMKPYIVQVKPYVHFPEADFSDEGLRASNFFNMKDESDSSQSYLLHNILPCLKNIWHMMFDEAIPKMSGVIRNEKNLIVKKDLKDKYWPSLDQFIEFEQKRILKNCFLCFTGCFFVDKGTQKVRKPHQQELWKEAKELGAQPQEEFVDNAALARRVGPVIKDDRTTHVVVGEGVKLDENGNRCNTGKINSAIKNNKSLVTPSWIAESKLLWKPAPELDFKPNGVFKTPASVSVSKNGSSRKRPKTVS
;
A
#
# COMPACT_ATOMS: atom_id res chain seq x y z
N MET A 1 1.92 -15.42 -18.27
CA MET A 1 1.36 -14.15 -18.78
C MET A 1 2.49 -13.17 -18.93
N PRO A 2 2.62 -12.42 -20.00
CA PRO A 2 3.79 -11.58 -20.21
C PRO A 2 3.76 -10.36 -19.27
N GLU A 3 4.89 -10.10 -18.61
CA GLU A 3 5.20 -8.99 -17.69
C GLU A 3 5.15 -7.58 -18.31
N SER A 4 4.56 -7.38 -19.46
CA SER A 4 4.80 -6.17 -20.25
C SER A 4 3.69 -5.13 -20.28
N VAL A 5 2.67 -5.17 -19.42
CA VAL A 5 1.53 -4.25 -19.55
C VAL A 5 1.61 -3.01 -18.64
N TYR A 6 2.45 -3.00 -17.64
CA TYR A 6 2.62 -1.80 -16.79
C TYR A 6 3.88 -1.01 -17.16
N LYS A 7 3.95 -0.51 -18.39
CA LYS A 7 4.84 0.62 -18.67
C LYS A 7 4.37 1.76 -17.77
N THR A 8 5.18 2.09 -16.78
CA THR A 8 5.02 3.27 -15.93
C THR A 8 5.25 4.52 -16.79
N THR A 9 4.25 4.87 -17.59
CA THR A 9 4.22 6.21 -18.18
C THR A 9 4.09 7.18 -17.02
N LYS A 10 4.97 8.19 -16.98
CA LYS A 10 4.87 9.28 -16.00
C LYS A 10 3.41 9.75 -15.98
N PRO A 11 2.79 9.94 -14.81
CA PRO A 11 1.44 10.45 -14.77
C PRO A 11 1.43 11.86 -15.32
N ILE A 12 0.53 12.12 -16.23
CA ILE A 12 0.25 13.46 -16.74
C ILE A 12 -1.07 13.87 -16.12
N LEU A 13 -1.06 14.96 -15.38
CA LEU A 13 -2.30 15.53 -14.85
C LEU A 13 -3.22 15.94 -16.01
N PRO A 14 -4.52 15.66 -15.95
CA PRO A 14 -5.48 16.10 -16.94
C PRO A 14 -5.33 17.59 -17.25
N LYS A 15 -5.65 18.00 -18.47
CA LYS A 15 -5.54 19.42 -18.88
C LYS A 15 -6.46 20.33 -18.07
N ASP A 16 -7.58 19.78 -17.65
CA ASP A 16 -8.62 20.40 -16.81
C ASP A 16 -8.41 20.17 -15.31
N PHE A 17 -7.26 19.59 -14.91
CA PHE A 17 -6.95 19.40 -13.51
C PHE A 17 -6.75 20.74 -12.82
N ILE A 18 -7.60 21.01 -11.85
CA ILE A 18 -7.56 22.22 -11.02
C ILE A 18 -6.65 21.93 -9.84
N VAL A 19 -5.53 22.64 -9.74
CA VAL A 19 -4.58 22.52 -8.64
C VAL A 19 -5.19 23.10 -7.37
N LYS A 20 -5.35 22.26 -6.34
CA LYS A 20 -5.72 22.69 -5.00
C LYS A 20 -4.49 23.31 -4.34
N GLU A 21 -4.52 24.64 -4.19
CA GLU A 21 -3.47 25.38 -3.49
C GLU A 21 -3.75 25.41 -1.99
N THR A 22 -2.69 25.38 -1.20
CA THR A 22 -2.73 25.50 0.25
C THR A 22 -1.74 26.55 0.73
N VAL A 23 -2.01 27.12 1.89
CA VAL A 23 -1.07 28.01 2.58
C VAL A 23 -0.05 27.16 3.32
N VAL A 24 1.22 27.38 3.01
CA VAL A 24 2.35 26.79 3.71
C VAL A 24 2.99 27.91 4.52
N ASP A 25 2.54 28.06 5.75
CA ASP A 25 3.05 29.08 6.69
C ASP A 25 4.04 28.41 7.66
N CYS A 26 5.10 27.88 7.08
CA CYS A 26 6.14 27.13 7.78
C CYS A 26 7.45 27.92 7.84
N ASP A 27 8.38 27.39 8.61
CA ASP A 27 9.75 27.88 8.74
C ASP A 27 10.50 27.92 7.40
N LEU A 28 11.58 28.67 7.37
CA LEU A 28 12.48 28.82 6.22
C LEU A 28 12.98 27.44 5.71
N VAL A 29 13.07 26.44 6.58
CA VAL A 29 13.56 25.10 6.27
C VAL A 29 12.72 24.43 5.17
N VAL A 30 11.39 24.39 5.33
CA VAL A 30 10.49 23.78 4.32
C VAL A 30 10.50 24.59 3.02
N LYS A 31 10.49 25.94 3.12
CA LYS A 31 10.57 26.81 1.93
C LYS A 31 11.85 26.59 1.15
N GLU A 32 12.98 26.41 1.84
CA GLU A 32 14.26 26.10 1.21
C GLU A 32 14.25 24.72 0.53
N MET A 33 13.65 23.69 1.15
CA MET A 33 13.48 22.38 0.53
C MET A 33 12.67 22.49 -0.76
N LEU A 34 11.52 23.14 -0.72
CA LEU A 34 10.64 23.34 -1.87
C LEU A 34 11.35 24.09 -3.00
N SER A 35 12.16 25.13 -2.65
CA SER A 35 12.94 25.87 -3.65
C SER A 35 13.96 25.03 -4.37
N ARG A 36 14.52 24.03 -3.69
CA ARG A 36 15.44 23.03 -4.25
C ARG A 36 14.73 21.82 -4.88
N ARG A 37 13.40 21.88 -5.03
CA ARG A 37 12.57 20.81 -5.54
C ARG A 37 12.62 19.55 -4.68
N LYS A 38 12.73 19.71 -3.36
CA LYS A 38 12.63 18.60 -2.41
C LYS A 38 11.37 18.76 -1.57
N LEU A 39 10.77 17.63 -1.21
CA LEU A 39 9.63 17.55 -0.29
C LEU A 39 10.08 16.89 1.00
N PRO A 40 9.55 17.29 2.15
CA PRO A 40 9.72 16.53 3.38
C PRO A 40 9.07 15.14 3.25
N LEU A 41 9.78 14.09 3.66
CA LEU A 41 9.28 12.72 3.73
C LEU A 41 9.53 12.17 5.13
N VAL A 42 8.45 11.97 5.88
CA VAL A 42 8.48 11.38 7.20
C VAL A 42 8.33 9.86 7.07
N LEU A 43 9.24 9.13 7.68
CA LEU A 43 9.31 7.68 7.64
C LEU A 43 9.04 7.13 9.04
N ASP A 44 8.08 6.24 9.16
CA ASP A 44 7.98 5.37 10.31
C ASP A 44 9.05 4.27 10.25
N LEU A 45 9.33 3.63 11.39
CA LEU A 45 10.34 2.59 11.53
C LEU A 45 9.74 1.20 11.62
N ASP A 46 9.03 0.92 12.69
CA ASP A 46 8.59 -0.42 13.03
C ASP A 46 7.47 -0.90 12.10
N LEU A 47 7.65 -2.10 11.54
CA LEU A 47 6.79 -2.68 10.50
C LEU A 47 6.75 -1.88 9.19
N THR A 48 7.43 -0.75 9.12
CA THR A 48 7.58 0.07 7.91
C THR A 48 8.93 -0.16 7.23
N LEU A 49 10.04 0.16 7.88
CA LEU A 49 11.41 -0.02 7.37
C LEU A 49 12.18 -1.15 8.06
N VAL A 50 11.78 -1.51 9.27
CA VAL A 50 12.38 -2.56 10.09
C VAL A 50 11.30 -3.34 10.80
N HIS A 51 11.67 -4.53 11.32
CA HIS A 51 10.90 -5.22 12.34
C HIS A 51 11.81 -5.54 13.51
N SER A 52 11.45 -5.09 14.71
CA SER A 52 12.22 -5.27 15.94
C SER A 52 11.43 -6.07 16.97
N VAL A 53 12.11 -6.96 17.68
CA VAL A 53 11.55 -7.69 18.82
C VAL A 53 12.48 -7.58 20.01
N GLU A 54 11.93 -7.49 21.21
CA GLU A 54 12.71 -7.48 22.45
C GLU A 54 13.38 -8.84 22.67
N ILE A 55 14.68 -8.84 22.92
CA ILE A 55 15.45 -10.05 23.15
C ILE A 55 14.95 -10.78 24.40
N ALA A 56 14.48 -10.04 25.40
CA ALA A 56 13.94 -10.60 26.65
C ALA A 56 12.67 -11.45 26.44
N LYS A 57 12.00 -11.31 25.30
CA LYS A 57 10.81 -12.13 24.94
C LYS A 57 11.16 -13.53 24.42
N PHE A 58 12.44 -13.82 24.17
CA PHE A 58 12.84 -15.16 23.74
C PHE A 58 12.98 -16.10 24.95
N ASN A 59 12.36 -17.27 24.88
CA ASN A 59 12.44 -18.27 25.98
C ASN A 59 13.82 -18.88 26.15
N ASP A 60 14.63 -18.88 25.10
CA ASP A 60 16.02 -19.38 25.08
C ASP A 60 17.03 -18.21 25.09
N HIS A 61 16.76 -17.17 25.87
CA HIS A 61 17.47 -15.89 25.88
C HIS A 61 19.02 -15.99 25.85
N ALA A 62 19.62 -16.78 26.69
CA ALA A 62 21.09 -16.91 26.74
C ALA A 62 21.66 -17.66 25.52
N GLU A 63 20.99 -18.72 25.07
CA GLU A 63 21.35 -19.49 23.87
C GLU A 63 21.07 -18.68 22.60
N ALA A 64 19.94 -17.96 22.56
CA ALA A 64 19.59 -17.06 21.48
C ALA A 64 20.65 -15.97 21.27
N LEU A 65 21.12 -15.32 22.34
CA LEU A 65 22.19 -14.31 22.24
C LEU A 65 23.51 -14.89 21.72
N GLY A 66 23.88 -16.09 22.15
CA GLY A 66 25.06 -16.79 21.62
C GLY A 66 24.96 -17.11 20.14
N LYS A 67 23.82 -17.67 19.72
CA LYS A 67 23.52 -17.96 18.29
C LYS A 67 23.41 -16.69 17.47
N MET A 68 22.83 -15.60 18.01
CA MET A 68 22.76 -14.32 17.33
C MET A 68 24.11 -13.72 17.01
N LYS A 69 25.09 -13.76 17.93
CA LYS A 69 26.46 -13.29 17.65
C LYS A 69 27.06 -14.02 16.46
N THR A 70 27.00 -15.35 16.48
CA THR A 70 27.48 -16.18 15.36
C THR A 70 26.72 -15.90 14.04
N MET A 71 25.42 -15.66 14.11
CA MET A 71 24.62 -15.36 12.93
C MET A 71 24.81 -13.94 12.39
N LEU A 72 24.99 -12.94 13.25
CA LEU A 72 25.34 -11.58 12.82
C LEU A 72 26.66 -11.57 12.06
N GLU A 73 27.61 -12.42 12.46
CA GLU A 73 28.89 -12.61 11.79
C GLU A 73 28.75 -13.38 10.47
N LEU A 74 28.00 -14.48 10.45
CA LEU A 74 27.86 -15.38 9.29
C LEU A 74 26.89 -14.84 8.20
N LYS A 75 25.81 -14.18 8.57
CA LYS A 75 24.80 -13.68 7.61
C LYS A 75 25.01 -12.22 7.17
N LYS A 76 26.20 -11.69 7.35
CA LYS A 76 26.61 -10.39 6.81
C LYS A 76 25.44 -9.40 6.67
N LYS A 77 24.99 -8.79 7.82
CA LYS A 77 24.23 -7.53 7.81
C LYS A 77 22.71 -7.58 7.65
N LYS A 78 22.03 -8.71 7.88
CA LYS A 78 20.56 -8.76 7.81
C LYS A 78 19.86 -8.55 9.16
N TYR A 79 20.54 -8.83 10.28
CA TYR A 79 20.02 -8.65 11.64
C TYR A 79 20.95 -7.77 12.44
N PHE A 80 20.38 -6.95 13.30
CA PHE A 80 21.10 -6.00 14.15
C PHE A 80 20.63 -6.13 15.59
N GLN A 81 21.57 -6.14 16.51
CA GLN A 81 21.25 -5.98 17.93
C GLN A 81 21.28 -4.49 18.24
N VAL A 82 20.15 -3.92 18.56
CA VAL A 82 19.98 -2.50 18.79
C VAL A 82 19.83 -2.24 20.28
N SER A 83 20.63 -1.30 20.80
CA SER A 83 20.62 -0.88 22.22
C SER A 83 20.75 -2.06 23.21
N GLY A 84 21.29 -3.19 22.79
CA GLY A 84 21.41 -4.41 23.62
C GLY A 84 20.08 -5.10 23.97
N GLN A 85 18.95 -4.51 23.62
CA GLN A 85 17.60 -4.95 24.01
C GLN A 85 16.78 -5.52 22.87
N PHE A 86 17.04 -5.11 21.63
CA PHE A 86 16.24 -5.48 20.46
C PHE A 86 17.04 -6.27 19.45
N LEU A 87 16.41 -7.29 18.89
CA LEU A 87 16.82 -7.91 17.64
C LEU A 87 16.02 -7.30 16.51
N THR A 88 16.71 -6.64 15.59
CA THR A 88 16.10 -5.90 14.50
C THR A 88 16.44 -6.52 13.15
N LYS A 89 15.43 -6.69 12.31
CA LYS A 89 15.55 -7.08 10.91
C LYS A 89 15.22 -5.90 10.02
N ILE A 90 16.11 -5.57 9.12
CA ILE A 90 15.86 -4.56 8.07
C ILE A 90 14.90 -5.15 7.02
N ARG A 91 13.92 -4.35 6.60
CA ARG A 91 13.09 -4.67 5.43
C ARG A 91 13.98 -4.78 4.18
N PRO A 92 13.77 -5.80 3.33
CA PRO A 92 14.56 -5.96 2.12
C PRO A 92 14.63 -4.67 1.30
N HIS A 93 15.84 -4.32 0.87
CA HIS A 93 16.14 -3.13 0.06
C HIS A 93 15.81 -1.76 0.69
N ALA A 94 15.53 -1.67 2.00
CA ALA A 94 15.21 -0.39 2.64
C ALA A 94 16.31 0.65 2.45
N ARG A 95 17.61 0.28 2.57
CA ARG A 95 18.73 1.22 2.34
C ARG A 95 18.77 1.73 0.91
N GLN A 96 18.56 0.85 -0.08
CA GLN A 96 18.50 1.25 -1.48
C GLN A 96 17.30 2.17 -1.75
N PHE A 97 16.16 1.91 -1.10
CA PHE A 97 15.01 2.78 -1.15
C PHE A 97 15.32 4.19 -0.60
N LEU A 98 16.01 4.28 0.56
CA LEU A 98 16.44 5.57 1.14
C LEU A 98 17.37 6.33 0.18
N GLU A 99 18.32 5.64 -0.45
CA GLU A 99 19.21 6.21 -1.46
C GLU A 99 18.43 6.82 -2.63
N GLU A 100 17.48 6.07 -3.19
CA GLU A 100 16.66 6.51 -4.32
C GLU A 100 15.77 7.71 -3.98
N VAL A 101 15.08 7.68 -2.81
CA VAL A 101 14.17 8.75 -2.44
C VAL A 101 14.89 10.01 -1.99
N SER A 102 16.10 9.92 -1.44
CA SER A 102 16.86 11.07 -0.94
C SER A 102 17.20 12.10 -2.03
N SER A 103 17.17 11.69 -3.30
CA SER A 103 17.35 12.61 -4.43
C SER A 103 16.17 13.60 -4.59
N MET A 104 14.97 13.21 -4.19
CA MET A 104 13.71 13.94 -4.36
C MET A 104 13.15 14.48 -3.03
N TYR A 105 13.52 13.86 -1.93
CA TYR A 105 12.95 14.11 -0.61
C TYR A 105 14.02 14.42 0.42
N GLU A 106 13.70 15.29 1.39
CA GLU A 106 14.44 15.41 2.65
C GLU A 106 13.82 14.46 3.66
N LEU A 107 14.65 13.56 4.21
CA LEU A 107 14.16 12.43 4.99
C LEU A 107 14.11 12.74 6.47
N TYR A 108 13.01 12.38 7.11
CA TYR A 108 12.75 12.45 8.53
C TYR A 108 12.31 11.09 9.04
N VAL A 109 12.54 10.82 10.31
CA VAL A 109 12.05 9.64 11.02
C VAL A 109 11.15 10.08 12.17
N VAL A 110 9.97 9.50 12.27
CA VAL A 110 9.07 9.66 13.43
C VAL A 110 8.53 8.29 13.81
N THR A 111 8.93 7.80 14.99
CA THR A 111 8.48 6.50 15.50
C THR A 111 7.82 6.64 16.87
N ALA A 112 6.90 5.75 17.19
CA ALA A 112 6.34 5.62 18.52
C ALA A 112 7.36 5.07 19.56
N GLY A 113 8.53 4.58 19.11
CA GLY A 113 9.61 4.13 19.97
C GLY A 113 10.29 5.27 20.75
N SER A 114 11.21 4.92 21.64
CA SER A 114 12.02 5.90 22.38
C SER A 114 13.04 6.61 21.48
N GLN A 115 13.51 7.79 21.90
CA GLN A 115 14.51 8.54 21.14
C GLN A 115 15.83 7.76 20.99
N CYS A 116 16.26 7.01 22.02
CA CYS A 116 17.46 6.18 21.95
C CYS A 116 17.30 5.07 20.90
N TYR A 117 16.14 4.42 20.87
CA TYR A 117 15.80 3.42 19.87
C TYR A 117 15.78 4.01 18.46
N ALA A 118 15.09 5.14 18.28
CA ALA A 118 14.99 5.83 16.98
C ALA A 118 16.39 6.19 16.44
N ASN A 119 17.24 6.76 17.28
CA ASN A 119 18.62 7.12 16.91
C ASN A 119 19.45 5.90 16.53
N ALA A 120 19.35 4.81 17.29
CA ALA A 120 20.10 3.59 17.01
C ALA A 120 19.65 2.94 15.68
N ILE A 121 18.33 2.84 15.44
CA ILE A 121 17.82 2.34 14.16
C ILE A 121 18.23 3.24 12.99
N ALA A 122 18.03 4.54 13.10
CA ALA A 122 18.33 5.48 12.01
C ALA A 122 19.84 5.48 11.70
N ASN A 123 20.69 5.65 12.71
CA ASN A 123 22.12 5.92 12.53
C ASN A 123 22.98 4.65 12.40
N GLU A 124 22.62 3.57 13.08
CA GLU A 124 23.44 2.35 13.05
C GLU A 124 22.93 1.33 12.04
N VAL A 125 21.60 1.29 11.85
CA VAL A 125 20.96 0.26 11.03
C VAL A 125 20.61 0.78 9.63
N LEU A 126 19.95 1.93 9.49
CA LEU A 126 19.47 2.41 8.21
C LEU A 126 20.50 3.27 7.47
N ASP A 127 21.12 4.21 8.17
CA ASP A 127 22.04 5.21 7.62
C ASP A 127 23.38 5.28 8.38
N PRO A 128 24.19 4.21 8.39
CA PRO A 128 25.45 4.18 9.15
C PRO A 128 26.52 5.15 8.63
N GLN A 129 26.29 5.75 7.47
CA GLN A 129 27.19 6.74 6.88
C GLN A 129 26.70 8.19 7.10
N GLY A 130 25.51 8.39 7.68
CA GLY A 130 24.93 9.71 7.94
C GLY A 130 24.57 10.50 6.68
N LEU A 131 24.22 9.82 5.58
CA LEU A 131 23.96 10.44 4.30
C LEU A 131 22.54 11.02 4.18
N TYR A 132 21.57 10.44 4.90
CA TYR A 132 20.16 10.71 4.70
C TYR A 132 19.51 11.49 5.84
N PHE A 133 19.84 11.16 7.08
CA PHE A 133 19.21 11.77 8.26
C PHE A 133 20.05 12.89 8.89
N GLY A 134 21.20 13.22 8.30
CA GLY A 134 22.04 14.34 8.73
C GLY A 134 22.64 14.14 10.11
N GLN A 135 23.58 13.21 10.26
CA GLN A 135 24.40 13.10 11.45
C GLN A 135 25.29 14.35 11.57
N GLN A 136 24.91 15.27 12.45
CA GLN A 136 25.85 16.28 12.93
C GLN A 136 26.45 15.81 14.25
N LEU A 137 27.75 15.59 14.26
CA LEU A 137 28.53 15.25 15.47
C LEU A 137 28.20 16.23 16.59
N GLY A 138 27.57 15.75 17.65
CA GLY A 138 27.33 16.51 18.90
C GLY A 138 26.08 17.38 18.95
N LEU A 139 25.22 17.39 17.90
CA LEU A 139 23.93 18.06 17.92
C LEU A 139 22.80 17.02 17.95
N THR A 140 21.70 17.36 18.65
CA THR A 140 20.45 16.60 18.58
C THR A 140 20.01 16.52 17.11
N ASN A 141 19.91 15.31 16.59
CA ASN A 141 19.44 15.12 15.22
C ASN A 141 17.93 15.41 15.16
N LYS A 142 17.57 16.61 14.73
CA LYS A 142 16.17 17.06 14.63
C LYS A 142 15.35 16.22 13.64
N ARG A 143 16.00 15.53 12.72
CA ARG A 143 15.34 14.71 11.70
C ARG A 143 14.94 13.31 12.18
N VAL A 144 15.38 12.90 13.37
CA VAL A 144 15.04 11.59 13.95
C VAL A 144 14.36 11.82 15.28
N LYS A 145 13.09 11.45 15.36
CA LYS A 145 12.23 11.68 16.52
C LYS A 145 11.62 10.38 17.01
N GLY A 146 11.98 9.99 18.22
CA GLY A 146 11.32 8.95 19.00
C GLY A 146 10.34 9.60 19.97
N LEU A 147 9.08 9.18 19.95
CA LEU A 147 8.02 9.87 20.66
C LEU A 147 7.75 9.31 22.05
N LYS A 148 8.17 8.07 22.35
CA LYS A 148 8.02 7.47 23.68
C LYS A 148 8.86 8.22 24.70
N THR A 149 8.24 8.74 25.75
CA THR A 149 8.85 9.61 26.74
C THR A 149 8.94 8.92 28.10
N TRP A 150 9.99 9.28 28.87
CA TRP A 150 10.13 8.82 30.24
C TRP A 150 9.21 9.60 31.17
N ASN A 151 8.38 8.89 31.94
CA ASN A 151 7.59 9.49 33.02
C ASN A 151 8.35 9.29 34.34
N PRO A 152 8.89 10.35 34.96
CA PRO A 152 9.68 10.25 36.19
C PRO A 152 8.84 9.85 37.41
N GLU A 153 7.54 10.18 37.44
CA GLU A 153 6.65 9.85 38.54
C GLU A 153 6.33 8.36 38.60
N LEU A 154 6.11 7.78 37.41
CA LEU A 154 5.78 6.36 37.29
C LEU A 154 7.03 5.48 37.10
N ASN A 155 8.20 6.07 36.87
CA ASN A 155 9.46 5.39 36.58
C ASN A 155 9.34 4.41 35.38
N VAL A 156 8.59 4.79 34.35
CA VAL A 156 8.36 3.99 33.14
C VAL A 156 8.41 4.84 31.87
N LEU A 157 8.63 4.17 30.73
CA LEU A 157 8.40 4.77 29.42
C LEU A 157 6.89 4.74 29.12
N VAL A 158 6.35 5.91 28.74
CA VAL A 158 4.94 6.05 28.40
C VAL A 158 4.77 5.99 26.90
N ASP A 159 3.83 5.15 26.46
CA ASP A 159 3.49 5.01 25.06
C ASP A 159 2.77 6.25 24.52
N VAL A 160 3.05 6.57 23.26
CA VAL A 160 2.43 7.69 22.55
C VAL A 160 1.06 7.27 22.03
N LYS A 161 0.08 8.10 22.25
CA LYS A 161 -1.27 7.87 21.71
C LYS A 161 -1.37 8.29 20.24
N GLU A 162 -0.63 9.31 19.84
CA GLU A 162 -0.71 9.92 18.53
C GLU A 162 0.65 10.47 18.09
N LYS A 163 1.01 10.25 16.83
CA LYS A 163 2.23 10.78 16.22
C LYS A 163 2.00 12.21 15.72
N TYR A 164 3.04 13.00 15.71
CA TYR A 164 3.04 14.38 15.22
C TYR A 164 4.33 14.69 14.47
N LEU A 165 4.29 15.74 13.63
CA LEU A 165 5.44 16.14 12.83
C LEU A 165 6.56 16.74 13.71
N PRO A 166 7.83 16.64 13.27
CA PRO A 166 8.92 17.43 13.83
C PRO A 166 8.65 18.93 13.74
N GLU A 167 9.15 19.70 14.71
CA GLU A 167 8.95 21.15 14.82
C GLU A 167 9.32 21.92 13.54
N ASP A 168 10.41 21.53 12.88
CA ASP A 168 10.85 22.15 11.61
C ASP A 168 9.92 21.87 10.42
N LEU A 169 8.92 21.00 10.57
CA LEU A 169 7.89 20.74 9.57
C LEU A 169 6.53 21.33 9.92
N GLU A 170 6.38 21.98 11.07
CA GLU A 170 5.14 22.65 11.49
C GLU A 170 4.74 23.72 10.47
N GLY A 171 3.44 23.80 10.14
CA GLY A 171 2.92 24.67 9.09
C GLY A 171 3.21 24.18 7.66
N GLY A 172 3.93 23.06 7.50
CA GLY A 172 4.24 22.42 6.24
C GLY A 172 3.51 21.09 6.01
N GLU A 173 2.44 20.79 6.75
CA GLU A 173 1.71 19.54 6.74
C GLU A 173 1.25 19.16 5.32
N SER A 174 0.70 20.13 4.61
CA SER A 174 0.13 19.94 3.28
C SER A 174 1.14 19.65 2.16
N VAL A 175 2.42 19.85 2.43
CA VAL A 175 3.54 19.56 1.51
C VAL A 175 4.49 18.48 2.06
N THR A 176 4.12 17.86 3.17
CA THR A 176 4.87 16.76 3.82
C THR A 176 4.19 15.42 3.52
N LEU A 177 4.96 14.44 3.04
CA LEU A 177 4.49 13.06 2.91
C LEU A 177 4.89 12.23 4.11
N ILE A 178 4.07 11.24 4.44
CA ILE A 178 4.32 10.30 5.52
C ILE A 178 4.24 8.88 4.94
N ILE A 179 5.21 8.03 5.26
CA ILE A 179 5.15 6.59 5.00
C ILE A 179 4.89 5.88 6.33
N GLU A 180 3.80 5.14 6.42
CA GLU A 180 3.29 4.56 7.66
C GLU A 180 2.53 3.26 7.39
N ASP A 181 2.70 2.24 8.23
CA ASP A 181 1.88 1.02 8.16
C ASP A 181 0.56 1.16 8.94
N LYS A 182 0.54 1.99 10.00
CA LYS A 182 -0.61 2.25 10.89
C LYS A 182 -1.08 3.70 10.84
N PRO A 183 -1.81 4.12 9.80
CA PRO A 183 -2.30 5.50 9.65
C PRO A 183 -3.13 6.02 10.82
N GLU A 184 -3.73 5.13 11.60
CA GLU A 184 -4.50 5.48 12.80
C GLU A 184 -3.66 6.08 13.93
N MET A 185 -2.33 5.90 13.89
CA MET A 185 -1.41 6.52 14.84
C MET A 185 -1.22 8.03 14.60
N TRP A 186 -1.73 8.56 13.52
CA TRP A 186 -1.68 9.99 13.19
C TRP A 186 -3.05 10.63 13.35
N ASP A 187 -3.05 11.93 13.70
CA ASP A 187 -4.29 12.68 13.77
C ASP A 187 -5.05 12.69 12.44
N LYS A 188 -6.31 13.12 12.49
CA LYS A 188 -7.19 13.11 11.32
C LYS A 188 -6.69 14.05 10.21
N GLU A 189 -6.01 15.12 10.57
CA GLU A 189 -5.54 16.15 9.62
C GLU A 189 -4.36 15.66 8.80
N MET A 190 -3.53 14.78 9.38
CA MET A 190 -2.37 14.20 8.69
C MET A 190 -2.71 13.02 7.78
N LYS A 191 -3.85 12.33 8.01
CA LYS A 191 -4.24 11.14 7.22
C LYS A 191 -4.26 11.32 5.70
N PRO A 192 -4.67 12.47 5.14
CA PRO A 192 -4.62 12.70 3.69
C PRO A 192 -3.22 12.69 3.08
N TYR A 193 -2.18 12.85 3.90
CA TYR A 193 -0.78 12.93 3.46
C TYR A 193 0.00 11.64 3.69
N ILE A 194 -0.68 10.56 4.09
CA ILE A 194 -0.06 9.26 4.39
C ILE A 194 -0.10 8.36 3.16
N VAL A 195 1.07 7.92 2.75
CA VAL A 195 1.26 6.78 1.86
C VAL A 195 1.32 5.53 2.73
N GLN A 196 0.17 4.89 2.91
CA GLN A 196 0.09 3.68 3.71
C GLN A 196 0.85 2.54 3.06
N VAL A 197 1.65 1.82 3.85
CA VAL A 197 2.44 0.68 3.41
C VAL A 197 1.96 -0.62 4.05
N LYS A 198 2.22 -1.72 3.38
CA LYS A 198 1.99 -3.06 3.93
C LYS A 198 2.95 -3.29 5.11
N PRO A 199 2.45 -3.71 6.28
CA PRO A 199 3.32 -4.02 7.41
C PRO A 199 4.39 -5.06 7.05
N TYR A 200 5.62 -4.79 7.43
CA TYR A 200 6.74 -5.71 7.29
C TYR A 200 6.86 -6.59 8.54
N VAL A 201 6.23 -7.75 8.51
CA VAL A 201 6.27 -8.73 9.60
C VAL A 201 7.29 -9.81 9.25
N HIS A 202 8.47 -9.75 9.86
CA HIS A 202 9.52 -10.77 9.72
C HIS A 202 9.49 -11.78 10.87
N PHE A 203 9.36 -11.30 12.09
CA PHE A 203 9.19 -12.17 13.25
C PHE A 203 7.68 -12.47 13.37
N PRO A 204 7.25 -13.75 13.25
CA PRO A 204 5.83 -14.06 13.46
C PRO A 204 5.43 -13.55 14.84
N GLU A 205 4.23 -13.00 14.95
CA GLU A 205 3.60 -12.83 16.24
C GLU A 205 3.52 -14.24 16.82
N ALA A 206 4.49 -14.53 17.70
CA ALA A 206 4.40 -15.76 18.45
C ALA A 206 3.15 -15.61 19.30
N ASP A 207 2.18 -16.43 19.04
CA ASP A 207 1.24 -16.83 20.07
C ASP A 207 2.14 -17.13 21.26
N PHE A 208 2.10 -16.29 22.29
CA PHE A 208 2.88 -16.42 23.53
C PHE A 208 2.38 -17.62 24.35
N SER A 209 1.93 -18.68 23.65
CA SER A 209 1.66 -19.99 24.21
C SER A 209 2.95 -20.64 24.67
N ASP A 210 2.86 -21.65 25.51
CA ASP A 210 3.96 -22.34 26.24
C ASP A 210 5.19 -22.75 25.43
N GLU A 211 5.14 -22.74 24.10
CA GLU A 211 6.29 -22.99 23.23
C GLU A 211 7.16 -21.75 22.92
N GLY A 212 6.66 -20.54 23.15
CA GLY A 212 7.34 -19.25 23.07
C GLY A 212 8.16 -18.99 21.80
N LEU A 213 8.62 -17.76 21.68
CA LEU A 213 9.58 -17.35 20.65
C LEU A 213 10.91 -18.08 20.85
N ARG A 214 11.25 -19.03 19.98
CA ARG A 214 12.58 -19.66 19.98
C ARG A 214 13.42 -19.07 18.85
N ALA A 215 14.64 -18.64 19.18
CA ALA A 215 15.56 -18.08 18.19
C ALA A 215 15.80 -19.05 17.01
N SER A 216 15.77 -20.37 17.27
CA SER A 216 15.93 -21.41 16.24
C SER A 216 14.86 -21.35 15.12
N ASN A 217 13.66 -20.83 15.42
CA ASN A 217 12.57 -20.74 14.44
C ASN A 217 12.83 -19.68 13.38
N PHE A 218 13.57 -18.60 13.70
CA PHE A 218 13.85 -17.52 12.76
C PHE A 218 14.97 -17.87 11.77
N PHE A 219 15.84 -18.81 12.13
CA PHE A 219 17.02 -19.15 11.34
C PHE A 219 16.70 -19.95 10.07
N ASN A 220 15.54 -20.59 10.04
CA ASN A 220 15.07 -21.39 8.91
C ASN A 220 14.04 -20.65 8.04
N MET A 221 13.66 -19.41 8.40
CA MET A 221 12.72 -18.65 7.57
C MET A 221 13.39 -18.25 6.26
N LYS A 222 12.69 -18.49 5.16
CA LYS A 222 13.11 -17.96 3.86
C LYS A 222 13.12 -16.44 3.93
N ASP A 223 14.24 -15.85 3.61
CA ASP A 223 14.38 -14.41 3.57
C ASP A 223 13.76 -13.90 2.26
N GLU A 224 12.80 -13.00 2.37
CA GLU A 224 12.22 -12.29 1.20
C GLU A 224 13.29 -11.48 0.43
N SER A 225 14.47 -11.27 1.03
CA SER A 225 15.58 -10.59 0.34
C SER A 225 16.10 -11.36 -0.89
N ASP A 226 15.74 -12.64 -1.04
CA ASP A 226 16.05 -13.44 -2.21
C ASP A 226 14.99 -13.28 -3.32
N SER A 227 13.87 -12.58 -3.04
CA SER A 227 12.92 -12.22 -4.07
C SER A 227 13.48 -11.06 -4.90
N SER A 228 13.46 -11.21 -6.21
CA SER A 228 13.83 -10.15 -7.16
C SER A 228 12.89 -8.94 -7.11
N GLN A 229 11.86 -8.97 -6.29
CA GLN A 229 10.83 -7.95 -6.18
C GLN A 229 10.78 -7.35 -4.78
N SER A 230 11.50 -6.26 -4.58
CA SER A 230 11.38 -5.45 -3.37
C SER A 230 10.08 -4.66 -3.36
N TYR A 231 9.29 -4.82 -2.30
CA TYR A 231 8.06 -4.06 -2.11
C TYR A 231 8.29 -2.54 -2.14
N LEU A 232 9.29 -2.05 -1.41
CA LEU A 232 9.59 -0.60 -1.37
C LEU A 232 9.98 -0.05 -2.75
N LEU A 233 10.82 -0.77 -3.49
CA LEU A 233 11.34 -0.31 -4.78
C LEU A 233 10.31 -0.44 -5.91
N HIS A 234 9.46 -1.47 -5.89
CA HIS A 234 8.54 -1.74 -6.99
C HIS A 234 7.11 -1.23 -6.78
N ASN A 235 6.76 -0.90 -5.54
CA ASN A 235 5.42 -0.43 -5.20
C ASN A 235 5.43 1.01 -4.69
N ILE A 236 6.24 1.32 -3.68
CA ILE A 236 6.22 2.61 -3.00
C ILE A 236 7.04 3.66 -3.74
N LEU A 237 8.26 3.34 -4.15
CA LEU A 237 9.13 4.28 -4.86
C LEU A 237 8.49 4.84 -6.16
N PRO A 238 7.81 4.06 -7.02
CA PRO A 238 7.11 4.60 -8.17
C PRO A 238 6.01 5.59 -7.80
N CYS A 239 5.24 5.32 -6.73
CA CYS A 239 4.21 6.22 -6.23
C CYS A 239 4.83 7.57 -5.81
N LEU A 240 5.90 7.54 -5.02
CA LEU A 240 6.62 8.74 -4.60
C LEU A 240 7.20 9.53 -5.78
N LYS A 241 7.83 8.84 -6.75
CA LYS A 241 8.33 9.48 -7.98
C LYS A 241 7.20 10.19 -8.74
N ASN A 242 6.03 9.59 -8.81
CA ASN A 242 4.86 10.16 -9.47
C ASN A 242 4.33 11.39 -8.73
N ILE A 243 4.21 11.33 -7.41
CA ILE A 243 3.77 12.47 -6.58
C ILE A 243 4.74 13.65 -6.73
N TRP A 244 6.04 13.38 -6.65
CA TRP A 244 7.07 14.41 -6.85
C TRP A 244 6.98 15.04 -8.25
N HIS A 245 6.81 14.21 -9.29
CA HIS A 245 6.66 14.66 -10.66
C HIS A 245 5.40 15.52 -10.84
N MET A 246 4.25 15.07 -10.32
CA MET A 246 3.01 15.84 -10.38
C MET A 246 3.13 17.18 -9.67
N MET A 247 3.81 17.22 -8.54
CA MET A 247 4.06 18.47 -7.81
C MET A 247 4.91 19.45 -8.62
N PHE A 248 6.12 19.03 -9.01
CA PHE A 248 7.14 19.95 -9.52
C PHE A 248 7.15 20.11 -11.05
N ASP A 249 6.72 19.12 -11.80
CA ASP A 249 6.74 19.17 -13.26
C ASP A 249 5.38 19.50 -13.87
N GLU A 250 4.28 19.20 -13.15
CA GLU A 250 2.93 19.40 -13.69
C GLU A 250 2.15 20.53 -13.00
N ALA A 251 2.07 20.53 -11.65
CA ALA A 251 1.20 21.45 -10.92
C ALA A 251 1.83 22.83 -10.75
N ILE A 252 3.05 22.90 -10.21
CA ILE A 252 3.73 24.19 -9.98
C ILE A 252 3.87 25.03 -11.26
N PRO A 253 4.22 24.47 -12.44
CA PRO A 253 4.25 25.24 -13.68
C PRO A 253 2.90 25.82 -14.11
N LYS A 254 1.78 25.26 -13.65
CA LYS A 254 0.43 25.78 -13.92
C LYS A 254 0.00 26.90 -12.99
N MET A 255 0.71 27.08 -11.86
CA MET A 255 0.42 28.17 -10.92
C MET A 255 0.94 29.50 -11.43
N SER A 256 0.16 30.55 -11.26
CA SER A 256 0.59 31.91 -11.61
C SER A 256 1.72 32.39 -10.69
N GLY A 257 2.70 33.10 -11.23
CA GLY A 257 3.77 33.74 -10.46
C GLY A 257 4.99 32.87 -10.12
N VAL A 258 5.12 31.69 -10.72
CA VAL A 258 6.30 30.84 -10.55
C VAL A 258 7.41 31.24 -11.53
N ILE A 259 8.60 31.52 -11.00
CA ILE A 259 9.81 31.80 -11.77
C ILE A 259 10.89 30.79 -11.41
N ARG A 260 11.66 30.33 -12.40
CA ARG A 260 12.85 29.50 -12.18
C ARG A 260 14.11 30.34 -12.42
N ASN A 261 15.05 30.26 -11.50
CA ASN A 261 16.34 30.92 -11.68
C ASN A 261 17.29 30.09 -12.59
N GLU A 262 18.48 30.64 -12.87
CA GLU A 262 19.51 29.98 -13.70
C GLU A 262 19.95 28.61 -13.20
N LYS A 263 19.80 28.31 -11.89
CA LYS A 263 20.07 27.00 -11.29
C LYS A 263 18.85 26.07 -11.30
N ASN A 264 17.80 26.43 -12.03
CA ASN A 264 16.52 25.71 -12.08
C ASN A 264 15.80 25.61 -10.71
N LEU A 265 16.15 26.47 -9.77
CA LEU A 265 15.48 26.62 -8.48
C LEU A 265 14.17 27.36 -8.68
N ILE A 266 13.14 26.96 -7.94
CA ILE A 266 11.85 27.64 -7.95
C ILE A 266 11.97 28.92 -7.12
N VAL A 267 11.85 30.05 -7.77
CA VAL A 267 11.79 31.36 -7.12
C VAL A 267 10.39 31.92 -7.37
N LYS A 268 9.60 32.01 -6.30
CA LYS A 268 8.30 32.69 -6.39
C LYS A 268 8.48 34.18 -6.32
N LYS A 269 7.78 34.91 -7.18
CA LYS A 269 7.78 36.36 -7.24
C LYS A 269 6.64 36.88 -6.38
N ASP A 270 6.91 37.52 -5.26
CA ASP A 270 5.98 38.21 -4.35
C ASP A 270 5.39 37.38 -3.17
N LEU A 271 4.70 38.12 -2.30
CA LEU A 271 4.02 37.69 -1.07
C LEU A 271 3.05 36.49 -1.18
N LYS A 272 2.82 35.98 -2.38
CA LYS A 272 2.10 34.72 -2.64
C LYS A 272 2.97 33.47 -2.49
N ASP A 273 4.22 33.63 -2.04
CA ASP A 273 5.19 32.52 -1.89
C ASP A 273 4.77 31.45 -0.89
N LYS A 274 3.71 31.70 -0.13
CA LYS A 274 3.12 30.74 0.80
C LYS A 274 2.09 29.79 0.19
N TYR A 275 1.67 29.99 -1.05
CA TYR A 275 0.71 29.10 -1.72
C TYR A 275 1.44 28.01 -2.51
N TRP A 276 1.15 26.77 -2.19
CA TRP A 276 1.73 25.58 -2.81
C TRP A 276 0.64 24.55 -3.15
N PRO A 277 0.84 23.67 -4.14
CA PRO A 277 -0.08 22.56 -4.34
C PRO A 277 -0.12 21.65 -3.11
N SER A 278 -1.29 21.30 -2.63
CA SER A 278 -1.44 20.33 -1.53
C SER A 278 -1.19 18.91 -2.03
N LEU A 279 -0.45 18.10 -1.29
CA LEU A 279 -0.05 16.75 -1.71
C LEU A 279 -1.18 15.73 -1.65
N ASP A 280 -2.22 15.96 -0.86
CA ASP A 280 -3.38 15.06 -0.74
C ASP A 280 -4.02 14.78 -2.10
N GLN A 281 -4.13 15.78 -2.98
CA GLN A 281 -4.68 15.62 -4.32
C GLN A 281 -3.87 14.69 -5.22
N PHE A 282 -2.55 14.64 -5.04
CA PHE A 282 -1.67 13.77 -5.84
C PHE A 282 -1.69 12.33 -5.30
N ILE A 283 -1.79 12.17 -3.98
CA ILE A 283 -2.00 10.86 -3.35
C ILE A 283 -3.33 10.27 -3.83
N GLU A 284 -4.41 11.05 -3.76
CA GLU A 284 -5.73 10.65 -4.26
C GLU A 284 -5.70 10.31 -5.76
N PHE A 285 -4.96 11.06 -6.56
CA PHE A 285 -4.79 10.79 -7.98
C PHE A 285 -4.07 9.44 -8.21
N GLU A 286 -2.99 9.15 -7.48
CA GLU A 286 -2.30 7.86 -7.57
C GLU A 286 -3.17 6.71 -7.07
N GLN A 287 -3.92 6.89 -5.98
CA GLN A 287 -4.88 5.89 -5.50
C GLN A 287 -5.93 5.55 -6.56
N LYS A 288 -6.51 6.54 -7.21
CA LYS A 288 -7.50 6.34 -8.30
C LYS A 288 -6.93 5.65 -9.55
N ARG A 289 -5.64 5.49 -9.65
CA ARG A 289 -4.99 4.72 -10.74
C ARG A 289 -4.92 3.23 -10.46
N ILE A 290 -4.98 2.82 -9.18
CA ILE A 290 -4.79 1.43 -8.75
C ILE A 290 -5.75 0.49 -9.47
N LEU A 291 -7.06 0.78 -9.43
CA LEU A 291 -8.11 -0.04 -10.04
C LEU A 291 -8.85 0.67 -11.18
N LYS A 292 -8.22 1.65 -11.83
CA LYS A 292 -8.84 2.54 -12.83
C LYS A 292 -9.62 1.83 -13.94
N ASN A 293 -9.19 0.64 -14.33
CA ASN A 293 -9.82 -0.11 -15.43
C ASN A 293 -10.63 -1.30 -14.93
N CYS A 294 -10.93 -1.35 -13.62
CA CYS A 294 -11.68 -2.43 -13.02
C CYS A 294 -13.16 -2.05 -12.89
N PHE A 295 -14.03 -2.86 -13.51
CA PHE A 295 -15.46 -2.78 -13.38
C PHE A 295 -15.91 -3.93 -12.46
N LEU A 296 -16.34 -3.59 -11.23
CA LEU A 296 -16.51 -4.54 -10.14
C LEU A 296 -17.99 -4.82 -9.89
N CYS A 297 -18.41 -6.06 -10.03
CA CYS A 297 -19.74 -6.50 -9.63
C CYS A 297 -19.65 -7.31 -8.34
N PHE A 298 -20.49 -7.00 -7.34
CA PHE A 298 -20.43 -7.58 -6.02
C PHE A 298 -21.52 -8.64 -5.82
N THR A 299 -21.17 -9.73 -5.11
CA THR A 299 -22.13 -10.78 -4.71
C THR A 299 -21.79 -11.29 -3.32
N GLY A 300 -22.78 -11.34 -2.41
CA GLY A 300 -22.59 -11.78 -1.01
C GLY A 300 -21.66 -10.90 -0.19
N CYS A 301 -21.39 -9.66 -0.62
CA CYS A 301 -20.51 -8.72 0.08
C CYS A 301 -21.27 -7.75 0.99
N PHE A 302 -22.57 -7.56 0.77
CA PHE A 302 -23.35 -6.53 1.44
C PHE A 302 -24.52 -7.13 2.21
N PHE A 303 -24.91 -6.46 3.29
CA PHE A 303 -26.10 -6.84 4.05
C PHE A 303 -27.36 -6.70 3.20
N VAL A 304 -28.16 -7.76 3.18
CA VAL A 304 -29.47 -7.82 2.51
C VAL A 304 -30.55 -7.54 3.52
N ASP A 305 -31.45 -6.63 3.20
CA ASP A 305 -32.64 -6.41 4.00
C ASP A 305 -33.52 -7.66 3.98
N LYS A 306 -33.81 -8.22 5.17
CA LYS A 306 -34.55 -9.49 5.30
C LYS A 306 -35.96 -9.45 4.74
N GLY A 307 -36.60 -8.26 4.71
CA GLY A 307 -37.97 -8.08 4.22
C GLY A 307 -38.05 -7.94 2.71
N THR A 308 -37.11 -7.21 2.09
CA THR A 308 -37.13 -6.89 0.65
C THR A 308 -36.19 -7.74 -0.18
N GLN A 309 -35.32 -8.52 0.42
CA GLN A 309 -34.24 -9.30 -0.24
C GLN A 309 -33.31 -8.42 -1.11
N LYS A 310 -33.32 -7.11 -0.90
CA LYS A 310 -32.48 -6.15 -1.65
C LYS A 310 -31.36 -5.63 -0.78
N VAL A 311 -30.22 -5.41 -1.41
CA VAL A 311 -29.09 -4.74 -0.77
C VAL A 311 -29.47 -3.28 -0.50
N ARG A 312 -29.38 -2.86 0.75
CA ARG A 312 -29.64 -1.47 1.13
C ARG A 312 -28.50 -0.59 0.61
N LYS A 313 -28.80 0.27 -0.35
CA LYS A 313 -27.92 1.35 -0.81
C LYS A 313 -26.46 0.89 -0.98
N PRO A 314 -26.13 0.05 -1.96
CA PRO A 314 -24.78 -0.51 -2.13
C PRO A 314 -23.69 0.56 -2.12
N HIS A 315 -23.97 1.73 -2.72
CA HIS A 315 -23.07 2.87 -2.80
C HIS A 315 -22.72 3.53 -1.44
N GLN A 316 -23.44 3.18 -0.36
CA GLN A 316 -23.14 3.65 1.00
C GLN A 316 -22.29 2.66 1.79
N GLN A 317 -22.10 1.44 1.27
CA GLN A 317 -21.28 0.42 1.93
C GLN A 317 -19.78 0.74 1.80
N GLU A 318 -19.03 0.45 2.85
CA GLU A 318 -17.59 0.79 2.93
C GLU A 318 -16.80 0.19 1.77
N LEU A 319 -16.94 -1.11 1.53
CA LEU A 319 -16.26 -1.79 0.43
C LEU A 319 -16.53 -1.18 -0.95
N TRP A 320 -17.74 -0.64 -1.17
CA TRP A 320 -18.08 0.05 -2.42
C TRP A 320 -17.35 1.38 -2.54
N LYS A 321 -17.25 2.12 -1.45
CA LYS A 321 -16.55 3.40 -1.39
C LYS A 321 -15.05 3.18 -1.58
N GLU A 322 -14.47 2.23 -0.85
CA GLU A 322 -13.06 1.86 -0.97
C GLU A 322 -12.68 1.50 -2.41
N ALA A 323 -13.49 0.67 -3.08
CA ALA A 323 -13.29 0.36 -4.49
C ALA A 323 -13.28 1.61 -5.39
N LYS A 324 -14.19 2.57 -5.12
CA LYS A 324 -14.25 3.85 -5.86
C LYS A 324 -13.04 4.74 -5.59
N GLU A 325 -12.58 4.80 -4.36
CA GLU A 325 -11.38 5.56 -3.95
C GLU A 325 -10.15 5.05 -4.70
N LEU A 326 -10.07 3.75 -4.96
CA LEU A 326 -9.01 3.14 -5.76
C LEU A 326 -9.24 3.27 -7.28
N GLY A 327 -10.29 3.96 -7.71
CA GLY A 327 -10.60 4.24 -9.11
C GLY A 327 -11.35 3.14 -9.84
N ALA A 328 -11.79 2.09 -9.17
CA ALA A 328 -12.69 1.11 -9.75
C ALA A 328 -14.07 1.71 -10.06
N GLN A 329 -14.82 1.04 -10.91
CA GLN A 329 -16.21 1.35 -11.23
C GLN A 329 -17.12 0.24 -10.72
N PRO A 330 -17.66 0.37 -9.49
CA PRO A 330 -18.58 -0.59 -8.93
C PRO A 330 -19.89 -0.63 -9.70
N GLN A 331 -20.44 -1.84 -9.93
CA GLN A 331 -21.67 -2.12 -10.67
C GLN A 331 -22.64 -2.92 -9.80
N GLU A 332 -23.91 -2.55 -9.80
CA GLU A 332 -24.94 -3.30 -9.08
C GLU A 332 -25.26 -4.63 -9.76
N GLU A 333 -25.21 -4.66 -11.10
CA GLU A 333 -25.49 -5.83 -11.90
C GLU A 333 -24.29 -6.22 -12.79
N PHE A 334 -24.20 -7.50 -13.14
CA PHE A 334 -23.22 -7.99 -14.09
C PHE A 334 -23.50 -7.48 -15.49
N VAL A 335 -22.53 -6.82 -16.11
CA VAL A 335 -22.64 -6.26 -17.46
C VAL A 335 -21.82 -7.11 -18.42
N ASP A 336 -22.50 -7.75 -19.37
CA ASP A 336 -21.89 -8.48 -20.49
C ASP A 336 -22.12 -7.78 -21.83
N ASN A 337 -21.69 -8.41 -22.93
CA ASN A 337 -21.90 -7.88 -24.27
C ASN A 337 -23.39 -7.73 -24.63
N ALA A 338 -24.25 -8.65 -24.15
CA ALA A 338 -25.69 -8.59 -24.43
C ALA A 338 -26.38 -7.47 -23.63
N ALA A 339 -25.94 -7.25 -22.38
CA ALA A 339 -26.42 -6.14 -21.56
C ALA A 339 -25.95 -4.79 -22.11
N LEU A 340 -24.70 -4.71 -22.58
CA LEU A 340 -24.14 -3.50 -23.19
C LEU A 340 -24.88 -3.13 -24.48
N ALA A 341 -25.19 -4.09 -25.33
CA ALA A 341 -25.95 -3.88 -26.59
C ALA A 341 -27.37 -3.36 -26.36
N ARG A 342 -27.96 -3.62 -25.18
CA ARG A 342 -29.32 -3.11 -24.83
C ARG A 342 -29.32 -1.68 -24.30
N ARG A 343 -28.15 -1.14 -23.91
CA ARG A 343 -28.01 0.25 -23.47
C ARG A 343 -28.14 1.15 -24.71
N VAL A 344 -29.27 1.84 -24.82
CA VAL A 344 -29.54 2.80 -25.92
C VAL A 344 -28.73 4.06 -25.67
N GLY A 345 -27.70 4.29 -26.45
CA GLY A 345 -26.87 5.50 -26.41
C GLY A 345 -25.53 5.28 -27.10
N PRO A 346 -24.78 6.33 -27.47
CA PRO A 346 -23.44 6.16 -28.01
C PRO A 346 -22.55 5.54 -26.90
N VAL A 347 -22.29 4.25 -26.99
CA VAL A 347 -21.39 3.54 -26.09
C VAL A 347 -19.97 3.98 -26.42
N ILE A 348 -19.51 4.98 -25.73
CA ILE A 348 -18.16 5.53 -25.89
C ILE A 348 -17.14 4.73 -25.05
N LYS A 349 -17.60 3.93 -24.09
CA LYS A 349 -16.75 3.23 -23.15
C LYS A 349 -17.18 1.79 -22.93
N ASP A 350 -16.21 0.87 -22.94
CA ASP A 350 -16.46 -0.53 -22.62
C ASP A 350 -16.63 -0.70 -21.10
N ASP A 351 -17.88 -0.71 -20.63
CA ASP A 351 -18.27 -0.83 -19.23
C ASP A 351 -18.49 -2.28 -18.78
N ARG A 352 -18.02 -3.26 -19.56
CA ARG A 352 -18.22 -4.66 -19.21
C ARG A 352 -17.54 -5.01 -17.88
N THR A 353 -18.26 -5.79 -17.07
CA THR A 353 -17.71 -6.30 -15.81
C THR A 353 -16.38 -7.01 -16.05
N THR A 354 -15.37 -6.62 -15.32
CA THR A 354 -14.03 -7.24 -15.35
C THR A 354 -13.87 -8.26 -14.23
N HIS A 355 -14.38 -7.96 -13.04
CA HIS A 355 -14.26 -8.80 -11.85
C HIS A 355 -15.61 -8.95 -11.16
N VAL A 356 -15.82 -10.13 -10.57
CA VAL A 356 -16.90 -10.34 -9.59
C VAL A 356 -16.27 -10.55 -8.22
N VAL A 357 -16.60 -9.64 -7.30
CA VAL A 357 -16.15 -9.70 -5.90
C VAL A 357 -17.13 -10.57 -5.12
N VAL A 358 -16.62 -11.66 -4.57
CA VAL A 358 -17.40 -12.70 -3.90
C VAL A 358 -17.17 -12.63 -2.39
N GLY A 359 -18.17 -12.16 -1.67
CA GLY A 359 -18.15 -12.05 -0.22
C GLY A 359 -18.57 -13.34 0.52
N GLU A 360 -18.48 -13.30 1.83
CA GLU A 360 -18.80 -14.43 2.70
C GLU A 360 -20.31 -14.73 2.76
N GLY A 361 -21.15 -13.75 2.41
CA GLY A 361 -22.60 -13.92 2.38
C GLY A 361 -23.12 -14.84 1.27
N VAL A 362 -22.24 -15.36 0.37
CA VAL A 362 -22.60 -16.39 -0.60
C VAL A 362 -22.77 -17.71 0.16
N LYS A 363 -23.96 -18.32 0.04
CA LYS A 363 -24.28 -19.60 0.68
C LYS A 363 -23.29 -20.69 0.30
N LEU A 364 -23.01 -21.60 1.24
CA LEU A 364 -22.25 -22.82 1.00
C LEU A 364 -23.20 -23.98 0.67
N ASP A 365 -22.73 -24.92 -0.13
CA ASP A 365 -23.40 -26.19 -0.36
C ASP A 365 -23.13 -27.18 0.78
N GLU A 366 -23.72 -28.39 0.70
CA GLU A 366 -23.58 -29.46 1.72
C GLU A 366 -22.13 -29.91 1.92
N ASN A 367 -21.24 -29.62 0.95
CA ASN A 367 -19.81 -29.95 1.00
C ASN A 367 -18.94 -28.75 1.41
N GLY A 368 -19.52 -27.62 1.84
CA GLY A 368 -18.80 -26.42 2.23
C GLY A 368 -18.31 -25.57 1.05
N ASN A 369 -18.73 -25.85 -0.18
CA ASN A 369 -18.39 -25.04 -1.34
C ASN A 369 -19.36 -23.88 -1.51
N ARG A 370 -18.89 -22.74 -1.99
CA ARG A 370 -19.78 -21.59 -2.28
C ARG A 370 -20.72 -21.91 -3.43
N CYS A 371 -22.03 -21.66 -3.22
CA CYS A 371 -23.03 -21.81 -4.26
C CYS A 371 -22.85 -20.75 -5.35
N ASN A 372 -22.96 -21.14 -6.60
CA ASN A 372 -22.89 -20.23 -7.72
C ASN A 372 -24.13 -19.32 -7.75
N THR A 373 -23.95 -18.03 -7.56
CA THR A 373 -24.98 -17.02 -7.85
C THR A 373 -25.07 -16.75 -9.35
N GLY A 374 -26.12 -16.08 -9.79
CA GLY A 374 -26.23 -15.65 -11.20
C GLY A 374 -25.04 -14.82 -11.66
N LYS A 375 -24.49 -13.98 -10.80
CA LYS A 375 -23.31 -13.13 -11.09
C LYS A 375 -22.04 -13.98 -11.21
N ILE A 376 -21.83 -14.97 -10.34
CA ILE A 376 -20.72 -15.93 -10.42
C ILE A 376 -20.80 -16.75 -11.73
N ASN A 377 -21.97 -17.29 -12.06
CA ASN A 377 -22.17 -18.03 -13.30
C ASN A 377 -21.90 -17.17 -14.55
N SER A 378 -22.31 -15.91 -14.53
CA SER A 378 -22.02 -14.96 -15.59
C SER A 378 -20.53 -14.67 -15.72
N ALA A 379 -19.81 -14.54 -14.61
CA ALA A 379 -18.37 -14.37 -14.61
C ALA A 379 -17.64 -15.57 -15.22
N ILE A 380 -17.98 -16.78 -14.79
CA ILE A 380 -17.42 -18.03 -15.33
C ILE A 380 -17.67 -18.13 -16.83
N LYS A 381 -18.94 -17.92 -17.27
CA LYS A 381 -19.33 -17.98 -18.68
C LYS A 381 -18.56 -16.99 -19.55
N ASN A 382 -18.28 -15.80 -19.03
CA ASN A 382 -17.61 -14.72 -19.76
C ASN A 382 -16.10 -14.65 -19.46
N ASN A 383 -15.52 -15.65 -18.80
CA ASN A 383 -14.10 -15.72 -18.42
C ASN A 383 -13.62 -14.46 -17.68
N LYS A 384 -14.39 -14.03 -16.66
CA LYS A 384 -14.06 -12.88 -15.81
C LYS A 384 -13.48 -13.35 -14.48
N SER A 385 -12.65 -12.51 -13.88
CA SER A 385 -11.98 -12.82 -12.63
C SER A 385 -12.97 -12.87 -11.46
N LEU A 386 -12.81 -13.89 -10.60
CA LEU A 386 -13.50 -14.00 -9.32
C LEU A 386 -12.50 -13.75 -8.22
N VAL A 387 -12.78 -12.75 -7.37
CA VAL A 387 -11.89 -12.33 -6.28
C VAL A 387 -12.67 -12.13 -4.99
N THR A 388 -11.98 -12.21 -3.85
CA THR A 388 -12.54 -11.89 -2.54
C THR A 388 -12.45 -10.38 -2.25
N PRO A 389 -13.19 -9.83 -1.27
CA PRO A 389 -13.04 -8.42 -0.83
C PRO A 389 -11.62 -8.04 -0.46
N SER A 390 -10.83 -8.95 0.14
CA SER A 390 -9.44 -8.73 0.50
C SER A 390 -8.52 -8.42 -0.69
N TRP A 391 -8.93 -8.75 -1.93
CA TRP A 391 -8.21 -8.30 -3.13
C TRP A 391 -8.19 -6.78 -3.28
N ILE A 392 -9.28 -6.10 -2.93
CA ILE A 392 -9.36 -4.62 -2.97
C ILE A 392 -8.44 -4.02 -1.91
N ALA A 393 -8.53 -4.51 -0.67
CA ALA A 393 -7.70 -4.05 0.43
C ALA A 393 -6.19 -4.29 0.17
N GLU A 394 -5.81 -5.47 -0.34
CA GLU A 394 -4.41 -5.73 -0.70
C GLU A 394 -3.93 -4.87 -1.87
N SER A 395 -4.79 -4.61 -2.87
CA SER A 395 -4.44 -3.70 -3.97
C SER A 395 -4.12 -2.29 -3.48
N LYS A 396 -4.83 -1.80 -2.47
CA LYS A 396 -4.54 -0.53 -1.80
C LYS A 396 -3.15 -0.52 -1.20
N LEU A 397 -2.81 -1.55 -0.41
CA LEU A 397 -1.51 -1.67 0.25
C LEU A 397 -0.36 -1.89 -0.74
N LEU A 398 -0.62 -2.51 -1.88
CA LEU A 398 0.38 -2.71 -2.94
C LEU A 398 0.54 -1.50 -3.87
N TRP A 399 -0.32 -0.50 -3.82
CA TRP A 399 -0.38 0.63 -4.76
C TRP A 399 -0.47 0.21 -6.23
N LYS A 400 -1.01 -0.97 -6.47
CA LYS A 400 -1.29 -1.58 -7.77
C LYS A 400 -2.28 -2.72 -7.61
N PRO A 401 -2.93 -3.20 -8.68
CA PRO A 401 -3.79 -4.38 -8.57
C PRO A 401 -3.01 -5.56 -7.98
N ALA A 402 -3.57 -6.18 -6.94
CA ALA A 402 -3.02 -7.40 -6.37
C ALA A 402 -3.14 -8.58 -7.36
N PRO A 403 -2.30 -9.62 -7.27
CA PRO A 403 -2.43 -10.80 -8.12
C PRO A 403 -3.77 -11.50 -7.84
N GLU A 404 -4.66 -11.57 -8.82
CA GLU A 404 -6.01 -12.13 -8.67
C GLU A 404 -6.02 -13.60 -8.21
N LEU A 405 -4.96 -14.34 -8.57
CA LEU A 405 -4.85 -15.76 -8.24
C LEU A 405 -4.77 -16.03 -6.73
N ASP A 406 -4.20 -15.09 -5.99
CA ASP A 406 -4.01 -15.19 -4.54
C ASP A 406 -5.30 -14.91 -3.76
N PHE A 407 -6.29 -14.33 -4.44
CA PHE A 407 -7.55 -13.89 -3.85
C PHE A 407 -8.78 -14.61 -4.43
N LYS A 408 -8.58 -15.78 -4.99
CA LYS A 408 -9.71 -16.59 -5.45
C LYS A 408 -10.60 -17.00 -4.28
N PRO A 409 -11.93 -16.89 -4.44
CA PRO A 409 -12.85 -17.36 -3.42
C PRO A 409 -12.68 -18.88 -3.20
N ASN A 410 -12.66 -19.31 -1.93
CA ASN A 410 -12.62 -20.73 -1.59
C ASN A 410 -13.85 -21.45 -2.13
N GLY A 411 -13.66 -22.62 -2.74
CA GLY A 411 -14.71 -23.45 -3.33
C GLY A 411 -14.40 -23.82 -4.78
N VAL A 412 -14.75 -25.02 -5.15
CA VAL A 412 -14.59 -25.48 -6.53
C VAL A 412 -15.79 -24.96 -7.33
N PHE A 413 -15.62 -23.82 -7.97
CA PHE A 413 -16.56 -23.41 -9.02
C PHE A 413 -16.39 -24.35 -10.19
N LYS A 414 -17.29 -25.38 -10.28
CA LYS A 414 -17.30 -26.28 -11.43
C LYS A 414 -17.52 -25.44 -12.67
N THR A 415 -16.52 -25.35 -13.55
CA THR A 415 -16.77 -24.99 -14.94
C THR A 415 -17.86 -25.95 -15.47
N PRO A 416 -18.90 -25.42 -16.14
CA PRO A 416 -19.84 -26.30 -16.81
C PRO A 416 -19.02 -27.26 -17.68
N ALA A 417 -19.14 -28.54 -17.40
CA ALA A 417 -18.48 -29.54 -18.22
C ALA A 417 -18.85 -29.23 -19.67
N SER A 418 -17.83 -29.08 -20.52
CA SER A 418 -18.03 -28.98 -21.95
C SER A 418 -19.01 -30.07 -22.33
N VAL A 419 -20.20 -29.69 -22.80
CA VAL A 419 -21.19 -30.60 -23.30
C VAL A 419 -20.53 -31.32 -24.47
N SER A 420 -20.01 -32.51 -24.17
CA SER A 420 -19.55 -33.41 -25.22
C SER A 420 -20.77 -33.73 -26.06
N VAL A 421 -20.85 -33.11 -27.24
CA VAL A 421 -21.82 -33.50 -28.25
C VAL A 421 -21.48 -34.93 -28.65
N SER A 422 -22.15 -35.87 -28.00
CA SER A 422 -22.15 -37.25 -28.45
C SER A 422 -22.81 -37.27 -29.84
N LYS A 423 -21.98 -37.39 -30.85
CA LYS A 423 -22.44 -37.73 -32.20
C LYS A 423 -23.01 -39.13 -32.13
N ASN A 424 -24.28 -39.27 -31.75
CA ASN A 424 -25.05 -40.47 -32.01
C ASN A 424 -25.30 -40.58 -33.50
N GLY A 425 -24.41 -41.25 -34.19
CA GLY A 425 -24.61 -41.69 -35.56
C GLY A 425 -25.68 -42.76 -35.61
N SER A 426 -26.93 -42.37 -35.85
CA SER A 426 -27.96 -43.29 -36.22
C SER A 426 -27.73 -43.72 -37.67
N SER A 427 -27.10 -44.87 -37.85
CA SER A 427 -27.08 -45.58 -39.13
C SER A 427 -28.48 -46.13 -39.43
N ARG A 428 -29.25 -45.43 -40.27
CA ARG A 428 -30.47 -45.98 -40.90
C ARG A 428 -30.05 -47.07 -41.88
N LYS A 429 -30.28 -48.34 -41.53
CA LYS A 429 -30.27 -49.46 -42.46
C LYS A 429 -31.44 -49.30 -43.41
N ARG A 430 -31.15 -49.22 -44.73
CA ARG A 430 -32.15 -49.37 -45.81
C ARG A 430 -32.60 -50.84 -45.89
N PRO A 431 -33.87 -51.17 -46.11
CA PRO A 431 -34.33 -52.50 -46.36
C PRO A 431 -33.92 -52.94 -47.78
N LYS A 432 -33.42 -54.13 -47.88
CA LYS A 432 -33.24 -54.85 -49.20
C LYS A 432 -34.56 -55.34 -49.68
N THR A 433 -34.99 -54.86 -50.86
CA THR A 433 -36.03 -55.53 -51.68
C THR A 433 -35.48 -56.77 -52.34
N VAL A 434 -36.20 -57.84 -52.11
CA VAL A 434 -36.04 -59.15 -52.81
C VAL A 434 -36.92 -59.13 -54.05
N SER A 435 -36.37 -59.52 -55.13
CA SER A 435 -36.93 -60.36 -56.20
C SER A 435 -35.84 -60.75 -57.16
#